data_7a0ec81849b185bbe661c0b4f6e2a196
#
_entry.id   7a0ec81849b185bbe661c0b4f6e2a196
#
_cell.length_a   1.000
_cell.length_b   1.000
_cell.length_c   1.000
_cell.angle_alpha   90.00
_cell.angle_beta   90.00
_cell.angle_gamma   90.00
#
_symmetry.space_group_name_H-M   'P 1'
#
loop_
_entity.id
_entity.type
_entity.pdbx_description
1 polymer ?
#
loop_
_entity_poly.entity_id
_entity_poly.type
_entity_poly.pdbx_seq_one_letter_code
_entity_poly.pdbx_strand_id
1 'polypeptide(L)'
;MTMLELCLECRNFFKPDIFPGTYTITGGVFEPLPDIPDGAWIRIVGSVFNDGVHKYPVAGLADETFSGAVWLMHVPQDFETLLNDINTWEAANAEAIQNATAEVLASGPYTSESFAGYTYQKKTSIGDVATSWQDPRLGFSARLNRWRKI
;
A
#
# COMPACT_ATOMS: atom_id res chain seq x y z
N MET A 1 0.70 5.18 -4.62
CA MET A 1 0.17 4.35 -3.52
C MET A 1 -0.18 2.97 -4.04
N THR A 2 0.36 1.95 -3.43
CA THR A 2 0.02 0.56 -3.74
C THR A 2 -0.99 -0.01 -2.74
N MET A 3 -1.63 -1.11 -3.11
CA MET A 3 -2.52 -1.82 -2.18
C MET A 3 -1.76 -2.29 -0.92
N LEU A 4 -0.54 -2.76 -1.08
CA LEU A 4 0.30 -3.17 0.06
C LEU A 4 0.54 -2.02 1.02
N GLU A 5 0.94 -0.86 0.50
CA GLU A 5 1.19 0.33 1.33
C GLU A 5 -0.06 0.75 2.10
N LEU A 6 -1.23 0.73 1.46
CA LEU A 6 -2.47 1.10 2.11
C LEU A 6 -2.89 0.08 3.18
N CYS A 7 -2.70 -1.21 2.93
CA CYS A 7 -2.93 -2.27 3.92
C CYS A 7 -2.00 -2.14 5.13
N LEU A 8 -0.73 -1.81 4.90
CA LEU A 8 0.25 -1.58 5.97
C LEU A 8 -0.11 -0.34 6.79
N GLU A 9 -0.54 0.73 6.15
CA GLU A 9 -0.97 1.96 6.82
C GLU A 9 -2.14 1.73 7.78
N CYS A 10 -3.09 0.90 7.41
CA CYS A 10 -4.23 0.57 8.27
C CYS A 10 -4.03 -0.71 9.10
N ARG A 11 -2.91 -1.40 8.94
CA ARG A 11 -2.59 -2.67 9.62
C ARG A 11 -3.68 -3.73 9.41
N ASN A 12 -4.21 -3.80 8.21
CA ASN A 12 -5.34 -4.67 7.90
C ASN A 12 -5.16 -5.36 6.54
N PHE A 13 -5.16 -6.69 6.56
CA PHE A 13 -5.13 -7.53 5.37
C PHE A 13 -6.45 -8.26 5.14
N PHE A 14 -7.52 -7.81 5.79
CA PHE A 14 -8.91 -8.25 5.56
C PHE A 14 -9.14 -9.76 5.77
N LYS A 15 -8.66 -10.29 6.90
CA LYS A 15 -8.83 -11.69 7.31
C LYS A 15 -8.52 -12.66 6.16
N PRO A 16 -7.29 -12.71 5.67
CA PRO A 16 -6.96 -13.52 4.51
C PRO A 16 -7.09 -15.01 4.78
N ASP A 17 -7.48 -15.76 3.76
CA ASP A 17 -7.31 -17.21 3.75
C ASP A 17 -5.85 -17.50 3.39
N ILE A 18 -5.13 -18.20 4.24
CA ILE A 18 -3.69 -18.43 4.12
C ILE A 18 -3.44 -19.85 3.61
N PHE A 19 -2.75 -19.96 2.48
CA PHE A 19 -2.38 -21.21 1.86
C PHE A 19 -0.86 -21.39 1.89
N PRO A 20 -0.31 -22.01 2.95
CA PRO A 20 1.12 -22.28 3.03
C PRO A 20 1.54 -23.41 2.11
N GLY A 21 2.76 -23.37 1.63
CA GLY A 21 3.31 -24.44 0.79
C GLY A 21 4.54 -24.01 0.02
N THR A 22 4.96 -24.90 -0.89
CA THR A 22 6.02 -24.62 -1.85
C THR A 22 5.39 -24.33 -3.19
N TYR A 23 5.74 -23.17 -3.77
CA TYR A 23 5.19 -22.69 -5.03
C TYR A 23 6.28 -22.51 -6.06
N THR A 24 5.96 -22.88 -7.31
CA THR A 24 6.85 -22.65 -8.45
C THR A 24 6.19 -21.70 -9.44
N ILE A 25 6.92 -20.70 -9.87
CA ILE A 25 6.50 -19.76 -10.90
C ILE A 25 7.35 -19.96 -12.13
N THR A 26 6.69 -20.28 -13.25
CA THR A 26 7.35 -20.51 -14.54
C THR A 26 6.56 -19.75 -15.61
N GLY A 27 7.24 -18.85 -16.34
CA GLY A 27 6.59 -18.03 -17.36
C GLY A 27 5.48 -17.13 -16.82
N GLY A 28 5.56 -16.75 -15.54
CA GLY A 28 4.55 -15.96 -14.85
C GLY A 28 3.38 -16.77 -14.30
N VAL A 29 3.40 -18.10 -14.43
CA VAL A 29 2.34 -18.99 -13.97
C VAL A 29 2.71 -19.63 -12.63
N PHE A 30 1.80 -19.54 -11.69
CA PHE A 30 1.91 -20.10 -10.35
C PHE A 30 1.46 -21.56 -10.31
N GLU A 31 2.23 -22.44 -9.64
CA GLU A 31 1.84 -23.83 -9.39
C GLU A 31 2.39 -24.33 -8.04
N PRO A 32 1.62 -25.10 -7.27
CA PRO A 32 0.16 -25.28 -7.35
C PRO A 32 -0.58 -24.03 -6.91
N LEU A 33 -1.71 -23.72 -7.51
CA LEU A 33 -2.47 -22.53 -7.16
C LEU A 33 -3.74 -22.91 -6.40
N PRO A 34 -4.03 -22.30 -5.22
CA PRO A 34 -5.35 -22.43 -4.62
C PRO A 34 -6.41 -21.80 -5.52
N ASP A 35 -7.67 -22.19 -5.32
CA ASP A 35 -8.79 -21.65 -6.08
C ASP A 35 -9.00 -20.17 -5.73
N ILE A 36 -8.59 -19.28 -6.63
CA ILE A 36 -8.63 -17.84 -6.44
C ILE A 36 -9.50 -17.21 -7.53
N PRO A 37 -10.56 -16.47 -7.17
CA PRO A 37 -11.40 -15.79 -8.15
C PRO A 37 -10.67 -14.65 -8.85
N ASP A 38 -10.98 -14.43 -10.12
CA ASP A 38 -10.47 -13.29 -10.88
C ASP A 38 -10.88 -11.97 -10.20
N GLY A 39 -9.96 -11.03 -10.15
CA GLY A 39 -10.16 -9.74 -9.51
C GLY A 39 -9.88 -9.72 -8.01
N ALA A 40 -9.60 -10.86 -7.39
CA ALA A 40 -9.22 -10.91 -5.99
C ALA A 40 -7.80 -10.35 -5.76
N TRP A 41 -7.57 -9.83 -4.58
CA TRP A 41 -6.24 -9.44 -4.14
C TRP A 41 -5.56 -10.59 -3.43
N ILE A 42 -4.30 -10.84 -3.75
CA ILE A 42 -3.48 -11.86 -3.11
C ILE A 42 -2.22 -11.25 -2.54
N ARG A 43 -1.73 -11.82 -1.44
CA ARG A 43 -0.42 -11.50 -0.90
C ARG A 43 0.48 -12.72 -1.03
N ILE A 44 1.68 -12.51 -1.57
CA ILE A 44 2.74 -13.51 -1.66
C ILE A 44 3.71 -13.26 -0.51
N VAL A 45 3.98 -14.28 0.29
CA VAL A 45 4.86 -14.19 1.46
C VAL A 45 5.94 -15.27 1.34
N GLY A 46 7.18 -14.87 1.57
CA GLY A 46 8.34 -15.77 1.54
C GLY A 46 9.03 -15.89 0.19
N SER A 47 8.58 -15.18 -0.81
CA SER A 47 9.25 -15.08 -2.12
C SER A 47 10.38 -14.05 -2.07
N VAL A 48 11.47 -14.33 -2.77
CA VAL A 48 12.59 -13.38 -2.91
C VAL A 48 12.27 -12.29 -3.93
N PHE A 49 11.63 -12.66 -5.04
CA PHE A 49 11.41 -11.76 -6.17
C PHE A 49 9.98 -11.25 -6.30
N ASN A 50 9.00 -11.97 -5.75
CA ASN A 50 7.58 -11.71 -6.00
C ASN A 50 6.79 -11.39 -4.74
N ASP A 51 7.47 -11.18 -3.62
CA ASP A 51 6.83 -10.84 -2.34
C ASP A 51 6.02 -9.55 -2.46
N GLY A 52 4.85 -9.50 -1.86
CA GLY A 52 3.98 -8.33 -1.91
C GLY A 52 2.52 -8.65 -2.17
N VAL A 53 1.75 -7.62 -2.53
CA VAL A 53 0.32 -7.72 -2.81
C VAL A 53 0.07 -7.50 -4.31
N HIS A 54 -0.67 -8.42 -4.90
CA HIS A 54 -0.97 -8.42 -6.34
C HIS A 54 -2.46 -8.65 -6.58
N LYS A 55 -2.98 -8.09 -7.67
CA LYS A 55 -4.34 -8.37 -8.11
C LYS A 55 -4.33 -9.58 -9.03
N TYR A 56 -5.16 -10.57 -8.74
CA TYR A 56 -5.24 -11.82 -9.53
C TYR A 56 -6.17 -11.65 -10.73
N PRO A 57 -5.87 -12.17 -11.93
CA PRO A 57 -4.65 -12.92 -12.27
C PRO A 57 -3.42 -12.00 -12.36
N VAL A 58 -2.28 -12.51 -11.90
CA VAL A 58 -1.04 -11.74 -11.83
C VAL A 58 -0.22 -11.97 -13.09
N ALA A 59 0.29 -10.89 -13.68
CA ALA A 59 1.20 -10.92 -14.80
C ALA A 59 2.58 -10.41 -14.39
N GLY A 60 3.62 -10.87 -15.11
CA GLY A 60 4.97 -10.33 -14.95
C GLY A 60 5.72 -10.80 -13.71
N LEU A 61 5.31 -11.89 -13.09
CA LEU A 61 6.04 -12.49 -11.99
C LEU A 61 7.35 -13.09 -12.47
N ALA A 62 8.41 -12.97 -11.68
CA ALA A 62 9.69 -13.58 -11.94
C ALA A 62 9.64 -15.11 -11.70
N ASP A 63 10.37 -15.87 -12.50
CA ASP A 63 10.49 -17.31 -12.31
C ASP A 63 11.21 -17.62 -11.00
N GLU A 64 10.60 -18.47 -10.17
CA GLU A 64 11.10 -18.76 -8.83
C GLU A 64 10.41 -20.00 -8.27
N THR A 65 11.13 -20.72 -7.40
CA THR A 65 10.52 -21.70 -6.49
C THR A 65 10.77 -21.22 -5.07
N PHE A 66 9.73 -21.09 -4.27
CA PHE A 66 9.84 -20.61 -2.90
C PHE A 66 8.93 -21.40 -1.95
N SER A 67 9.32 -21.49 -0.69
CA SER A 67 8.48 -21.98 0.40
C SER A 67 7.96 -20.81 1.20
N GLY A 68 6.65 -20.66 1.26
CA GLY A 68 6.02 -19.56 1.93
C GLY A 68 4.51 -19.71 1.96
N ALA A 69 3.78 -18.66 1.65
CA ALA A 69 2.33 -18.70 1.61
C ALA A 69 1.75 -17.76 0.56
N VAL A 70 0.58 -18.11 0.07
CA VAL A 70 -0.29 -17.23 -0.70
C VAL A 70 -1.51 -16.91 0.17
N TRP A 71 -1.81 -15.62 0.33
CA TRP A 71 -2.95 -15.14 1.10
C TRP A 71 -4.04 -14.65 0.15
N LEU A 72 -5.22 -15.24 0.22
CA LEU A 72 -6.40 -14.68 -0.46
C LEU A 72 -7.02 -13.62 0.45
N MET A 73 -6.93 -12.36 0.04
CA MET A 73 -7.43 -11.22 0.80
C MET A 73 -8.88 -10.91 0.41
N HIS A 74 -9.70 -10.57 1.40
CA HIS A 74 -11.11 -10.21 1.20
C HIS A 74 -11.28 -8.68 1.24
N VAL A 75 -10.65 -7.99 0.30
CA VAL A 75 -10.63 -6.53 0.24
C VAL A 75 -12.01 -5.98 -0.15
N PRO A 76 -12.61 -5.10 0.68
CA PRO A 76 -13.87 -4.46 0.31
C PRO A 76 -13.73 -3.54 -0.90
N GLN A 77 -14.79 -3.44 -1.71
CA GLN A 77 -14.80 -2.54 -2.87
C GLN A 77 -14.54 -1.08 -2.47
N ASP A 78 -15.08 -0.64 -1.34
CA ASP A 78 -14.87 0.72 -0.85
C ASP A 78 -13.40 1.01 -0.51
N PHE A 79 -12.65 0.00 -0.07
CA PHE A 79 -11.23 0.14 0.19
C PHE A 79 -10.43 0.27 -1.12
N GLU A 80 -10.79 -0.53 -2.11
CA GLU A 80 -10.18 -0.43 -3.46
C GLU A 80 -10.52 0.93 -4.10
N THR A 81 -11.73 1.41 -3.94
CA THR A 81 -12.15 2.75 -4.40
C THR A 81 -11.32 3.84 -3.71
N LEU A 82 -11.08 3.73 -2.41
CA LEU A 82 -10.22 4.66 -1.69
C LEU A 82 -8.80 4.68 -2.27
N LEU A 83 -8.23 3.51 -2.56
CA LEU A 83 -6.91 3.42 -3.19
C LEU A 83 -6.90 4.14 -4.55
N ASN A 84 -7.90 3.91 -5.37
CA ASN A 84 -8.02 4.54 -6.69
C ASN A 84 -8.16 6.07 -6.57
N ASP A 85 -8.93 6.54 -5.61
CA ASP A 85 -9.12 7.98 -5.36
C ASP A 85 -7.81 8.64 -4.90
N ILE A 86 -7.06 7.99 -4.02
CA ILE A 86 -5.74 8.47 -3.59
C ILE A 86 -4.80 8.55 -4.80
N ASN A 87 -4.74 7.51 -5.62
CA ASN A 87 -3.87 7.47 -6.79
C ASN A 87 -4.25 8.52 -7.83
N THR A 88 -5.54 8.76 -8.04
CA THR A 88 -6.03 9.81 -8.92
C THR A 88 -5.60 11.19 -8.42
N TRP A 89 -5.73 11.43 -7.12
CA TRP A 89 -5.29 12.68 -6.52
C TRP A 89 -3.76 12.85 -6.62
N GLU A 90 -2.99 11.81 -6.32
CA GLU A 90 -1.52 11.85 -6.42
C GLU A 90 -1.06 12.17 -7.85
N ALA A 91 -1.67 11.56 -8.86
CA ALA A 91 -1.36 11.81 -10.26
C ALA A 91 -1.69 13.25 -10.67
N ALA A 92 -2.83 13.78 -10.23
CA ALA A 92 -3.25 15.15 -10.51
C ALA A 92 -2.38 16.21 -9.81
N ASN A 93 -1.70 15.84 -8.71
CA ASN A 93 -0.90 16.73 -7.89
C ASN A 93 0.61 16.36 -7.87
N ALA A 94 1.05 15.61 -8.85
CA ALA A 94 2.42 15.06 -8.90
C ALA A 94 3.48 16.16 -8.80
N GLU A 95 3.29 17.31 -9.45
CA GLU A 95 4.21 18.44 -9.39
C GLU A 95 4.31 19.04 -7.99
N ALA A 96 3.16 19.26 -7.32
CA ALA A 96 3.13 19.79 -5.96
C ALA A 96 3.79 18.81 -4.98
N ILE A 97 3.57 17.52 -5.14
CA ILE A 97 4.19 16.48 -4.31
C ILE A 97 5.71 16.46 -4.51
N GLN A 98 6.17 16.54 -5.76
CA GLN A 98 7.59 16.58 -6.09
C GLN A 98 8.29 17.81 -5.52
N ASN A 99 7.67 18.97 -5.62
CA ASN A 99 8.18 20.22 -5.05
C ASN A 99 8.24 20.15 -3.51
N ALA A 100 7.25 19.53 -2.89
CA ALA A 100 7.23 19.29 -1.46
C ALA A 100 8.38 18.38 -1.01
N THR A 101 8.70 17.35 -1.79
CA THR A 101 9.82 16.44 -1.49
C THR A 101 11.14 17.19 -1.52
N ALA A 102 11.36 18.08 -2.49
CA ALA A 102 12.56 18.91 -2.57
C ALA A 102 12.67 19.86 -1.37
N GLU A 103 11.57 20.47 -0.94
CA GLU A 103 11.53 21.34 0.23
C GLU A 103 11.76 20.58 1.53
N VAL A 104 11.20 19.38 1.66
CA VAL A 104 11.41 18.51 2.82
C VAL A 104 12.89 18.13 2.94
N LEU A 105 13.58 17.85 1.84
CA LEU A 105 15.02 17.58 1.85
C LEU A 105 15.83 18.79 2.33
N ALA A 106 15.37 20.02 2.09
CA ALA A 106 16.05 21.23 2.51
C ALA A 106 15.75 21.60 3.97
N SER A 107 14.54 21.34 4.48
CA SER A 107 14.07 21.77 5.81
C SER A 107 13.74 20.64 6.78
N GLY A 108 13.93 19.39 6.37
CA GLY A 108 13.56 18.20 7.14
C GLY A 108 12.14 17.72 6.89
N PRO A 109 11.84 16.44 7.23
CA PRO A 109 10.57 15.80 6.88
C PRO A 109 9.40 16.11 7.81
N TYR A 110 9.59 16.97 8.82
CA TYR A 110 8.62 17.22 9.88
C TYR A 110 8.18 18.66 9.92
N THR A 111 6.92 18.90 10.32
CA THR A 111 6.36 20.25 10.48
C THR A 111 6.77 20.93 11.76
N SER A 112 7.18 20.15 12.77
CA SER A 112 7.63 20.68 14.05
C SER A 112 8.75 19.85 14.64
N GLU A 113 9.64 20.50 15.36
CA GLU A 113 10.68 19.87 16.16
C GLU A 113 10.54 20.33 17.61
N SER A 114 10.65 19.40 18.54
CA SER A 114 10.66 19.68 19.96
C SER A 114 11.76 18.89 20.64
N PHE A 115 12.69 19.59 21.30
CA PHE A 115 13.75 18.92 22.05
C PHE A 115 13.25 18.31 23.35
N ALA A 116 12.29 18.94 24.00
CA ALA A 116 11.80 18.49 25.31
C ALA A 116 10.88 17.27 25.21
N GLY A 117 10.03 17.20 24.22
CA GLY A 117 9.08 16.12 24.03
C GLY A 117 9.41 15.17 22.89
N TYR A 118 10.39 15.50 22.09
CA TYR A 118 10.77 14.75 20.89
C TYR A 118 9.58 14.40 20.00
N THR A 119 8.64 15.34 19.91
CA THR A 119 7.44 15.18 19.10
C THR A 119 7.70 15.68 17.70
N TYR A 120 7.58 14.76 16.73
CA TYR A 120 7.74 15.07 15.32
C TYR A 120 6.44 14.80 14.60
N GLN A 121 6.03 15.74 13.79
CA GLN A 121 4.85 15.61 12.95
C GLN A 121 5.26 15.70 11.49
N LYS A 122 4.95 14.64 10.72
CA LYS A 122 5.29 14.57 9.30
C LYS A 122 4.56 15.66 8.52
N LYS A 123 5.28 16.36 7.64
CA LYS A 123 4.67 17.35 6.76
C LYS A 123 3.73 16.69 5.77
N THR A 124 2.48 17.16 5.74
CA THR A 124 1.46 16.75 4.79
C THR A 124 1.01 17.90 3.89
N SER A 125 1.49 19.10 4.15
CA SER A 125 1.15 20.29 3.37
C SER A 125 2.28 21.33 3.41
N ILE A 126 2.30 22.20 2.41
CA ILE A 126 3.15 23.40 2.35
C ILE A 126 2.22 24.58 2.08
N GLY A 127 2.11 25.50 3.04
CA GLY A 127 1.13 26.57 2.99
C GLY A 127 -0.29 26.01 2.92
N ASP A 128 -1.06 26.44 1.92
CA ASP A 128 -2.42 25.99 1.69
C ASP A 128 -2.52 24.80 0.72
N VAL A 129 -1.38 24.28 0.25
CA VAL A 129 -1.33 23.21 -0.74
C VAL A 129 -1.10 21.86 -0.04
N ALA A 130 -2.03 20.92 -0.25
CA ALA A 130 -1.85 19.55 0.19
C ALA A 130 -0.74 18.87 -0.62
N THR A 131 0.24 18.27 0.06
CA THR A 131 1.41 17.63 -0.53
C THR A 131 1.47 16.12 -0.24
N SER A 132 0.54 15.63 0.55
CA SER A 132 0.39 14.22 0.90
C SER A 132 -1.09 13.85 0.98
N TRP A 133 -1.43 12.63 0.58
CA TRP A 133 -2.78 12.08 0.74
C TRP A 133 -3.22 12.05 2.22
N GLN A 134 -2.27 12.10 3.14
CA GLN A 134 -2.53 12.11 4.59
C GLN A 134 -3.02 13.46 5.11
N ASP A 135 -3.01 14.52 4.30
CA ASP A 135 -3.51 15.82 4.69
C ASP A 135 -4.98 15.72 5.11
N PRO A 136 -5.33 16.13 6.34
CA PRO A 136 -6.72 15.98 6.85
C PRO A 136 -7.78 16.67 5.99
N ARG A 137 -7.41 17.70 5.25
CA ARG A 137 -8.33 18.46 4.38
C ARG A 137 -8.85 17.63 3.21
N LEU A 138 -8.11 16.61 2.80
CA LEU A 138 -8.50 15.73 1.68
C LEU A 138 -9.52 14.67 2.08
N GLY A 139 -9.60 14.32 3.37
CA GLY A 139 -10.54 13.34 3.89
C GLY A 139 -10.14 11.87 3.68
N PHE A 140 -9.04 11.58 3.00
CA PHE A 140 -8.61 10.20 2.74
C PHE A 140 -8.27 9.44 4.02
N SER A 141 -7.54 10.09 4.94
CA SER A 141 -7.20 9.49 6.24
C SER A 141 -8.45 9.19 7.06
N ALA A 142 -9.46 10.05 7.03
CA ALA A 142 -10.74 9.82 7.70
C ALA A 142 -11.47 8.60 7.12
N ARG A 143 -11.48 8.46 5.79
CA ARG A 143 -12.05 7.29 5.11
C ARG A 143 -11.28 6.01 5.46
N LEU A 144 -9.95 6.07 5.59
CA LEU A 144 -9.11 4.94 5.94
C LEU A 144 -9.33 4.45 7.38
N ASN A 145 -9.63 5.37 8.31
CA ASN A 145 -9.76 5.05 9.74
C ASN A 145 -10.76 3.94 10.04
N ARG A 146 -11.81 3.80 9.23
CA ARG A 146 -12.81 2.74 9.43
C ARG A 146 -12.23 1.32 9.32
N TRP A 147 -11.11 1.16 8.64
CA TRP A 147 -10.45 -0.13 8.46
C TRP A 147 -9.18 -0.30 9.30
N ARG A 148 -8.75 0.73 10.01
CA ARG A 148 -7.55 0.64 10.84
C ARG A 148 -7.74 -0.39 11.95
N LYS A 149 -6.74 -1.23 12.11
CA LYS A 149 -6.64 -2.14 13.26
C LYS A 149 -5.61 -1.60 14.24
N ILE A 150 -5.93 -1.78 15.49
CA ILE A 150 -5.10 -1.35 16.62
C ILE A 150 -4.09 -2.46 16.95
#